data_751bab5e9fcf112e05fdbb7bbdd388ac
#
_entry.id   751bab5e9fcf112e05fdbb7bbdd388ac
#
_cell.length_a   1.000
_cell.length_b   1.000
_cell.length_c   1.000
_cell.angle_alpha   90.00
_cell.angle_beta   90.00
_cell.angle_gamma   90.00
#
_symmetry.space_group_name_H-M   'P 1'
#
loop_
_entity.id
_entity.type
_entity.pdbx_description
1 polymer ?
#
loop_
_entity_poly.entity_id
_entity_poly.type
_entity_poly.pdbx_seq_one_letter_code
_entity_poly.pdbx_strand_id
1 'polypeptide(L)'
;MRDGFIGIKDFRGDMLRIFQAAGFVFHSEVCIWKDPVTAMQRTKAIGLLHKQVRKDSALSRQGIPDYLVTVRKLGDNPEPCAGPFTEFAGENPPPKSGDPIKDSINIWQRYASPVWMDINPSDTLQYRSARANDDERHICPLQLEVIRRGLQLWSNPGDLVLSPFAGIGSEGYCSLQANRRFVGFELKPSYYNCAVNNLQACESSTQSELL
;
A
#
# COMPACT_ATOMS: atom_id res chain seq x y z
N MET A 1 11.46 -5.84 -23.12
CA MET A 1 11.19 -5.23 -24.43
C MET A 1 10.27 -6.20 -25.18
N ARG A 2 9.04 -5.81 -25.41
CA ARG A 2 8.18 -6.49 -26.38
C ARG A 2 8.22 -5.68 -27.66
N ASP A 3 8.38 -6.34 -28.79
CA ASP A 3 8.30 -5.76 -30.13
C ASP A 3 9.34 -4.67 -30.46
N GLY A 4 10.50 -4.68 -29.81
CA GLY A 4 11.59 -3.72 -30.08
C GLY A 4 11.37 -2.30 -29.55
N PHE A 5 10.24 -2.01 -28.89
CA PHE A 5 9.93 -0.68 -28.35
C PHE A 5 10.22 -0.61 -26.85
N ILE A 6 10.79 0.51 -26.43
CA ILE A 6 10.94 0.86 -25.00
C ILE A 6 9.76 1.74 -24.62
N GLY A 7 8.93 1.25 -23.69
CA GLY A 7 7.77 1.98 -23.24
C GLY A 7 7.27 1.49 -21.90
N ILE A 8 6.34 2.22 -21.30
CA ILE A 8 5.64 1.87 -20.06
C ILE A 8 4.24 1.42 -20.45
N LYS A 9 3.83 0.22 -19.97
CA LYS A 9 2.45 -0.22 -20.11
C LYS A 9 1.59 0.51 -19.10
N ASP A 10 0.47 1.07 -19.54
CA ASP A 10 -0.53 1.72 -18.68
C ASP A 10 -1.38 0.67 -17.93
N PHE A 11 -0.74 -0.03 -16.98
CA PHE A 11 -1.41 -1.04 -16.16
C PHE A 11 -2.50 -0.42 -15.27
N ARG A 12 -2.27 0.78 -14.74
CA ARG A 12 -3.24 1.52 -13.93
C ARG A 12 -4.53 1.79 -14.70
N GLY A 13 -4.42 2.30 -15.93
CA GLY A 13 -5.59 2.56 -16.77
C GLY A 13 -6.33 1.27 -17.16
N ASP A 14 -5.60 0.18 -17.40
CA ASP A 14 -6.20 -1.13 -17.66
C ASP A 14 -7.03 -1.60 -16.46
N MET A 15 -6.49 -1.49 -15.24
CA MET A 15 -7.21 -1.87 -14.02
C MET A 15 -8.45 -1.02 -13.78
N LEU A 16 -8.37 0.29 -13.98
CA LEU A 16 -9.53 1.19 -13.88
C LEU A 16 -10.66 0.77 -14.83
N ARG A 17 -10.32 0.49 -16.10
CA ARG A 17 -11.31 0.04 -17.09
C ARG A 17 -11.96 -1.29 -16.69
N ILE A 18 -11.19 -2.23 -16.16
CA ILE A 18 -11.69 -3.52 -15.68
C ILE A 18 -12.69 -3.32 -14.53
N PHE A 19 -12.34 -2.53 -13.52
CA PHE A 19 -13.23 -2.25 -12.39
C PHE A 19 -14.50 -1.52 -12.82
N GLN A 20 -14.40 -0.54 -13.71
CA GLN A 20 -15.57 0.16 -14.25
C GLN A 20 -16.46 -0.78 -15.04
N ALA A 21 -15.90 -1.67 -15.87
CA ALA A 21 -16.67 -2.68 -16.59
C ALA A 21 -17.35 -3.69 -15.65
N ALA A 22 -16.78 -3.93 -14.47
CA ALA A 22 -17.37 -4.74 -13.40
C ALA A 22 -18.42 -3.99 -12.55
N GLY A 23 -18.76 -2.74 -12.90
CA GLY A 23 -19.79 -1.95 -12.22
C GLY A 23 -19.30 -1.14 -11.02
N PHE A 24 -17.99 -1.00 -10.83
CA PHE A 24 -17.45 -0.09 -9.82
C PHE A 24 -17.34 1.33 -10.36
N VAL A 25 -17.40 2.29 -9.44
CA VAL A 25 -17.19 3.72 -9.73
C VAL A 25 -15.79 4.10 -9.25
N PHE A 26 -15.02 4.75 -10.11
CA PHE A 26 -13.76 5.37 -9.71
C PHE A 26 -14.05 6.49 -8.71
N HIS A 27 -13.49 6.38 -7.52
CA HIS A 27 -13.72 7.33 -6.43
C HIS A 27 -12.58 8.35 -6.34
N SER A 28 -11.38 7.86 -6.16
CA SER A 28 -10.21 8.71 -5.95
C SER A 28 -8.92 7.93 -6.17
N GLU A 29 -7.82 8.65 -6.22
CA GLU A 29 -6.49 8.04 -6.18
C GLU A 29 -5.49 8.93 -5.48
N VAL A 30 -4.46 8.29 -4.94
CA VAL A 30 -3.30 8.95 -4.36
C VAL A 30 -2.05 8.47 -5.10
N CYS A 31 -1.21 9.42 -5.48
CA CYS A 31 0.12 9.16 -6.00
C CYS A 31 1.09 8.98 -4.83
N ILE A 32 1.76 7.83 -4.73
CA ILE A 32 2.78 7.56 -3.72
C ILE A 32 4.14 7.87 -4.34
N TRP A 33 4.79 8.90 -3.81
CA TRP A 33 6.11 9.31 -4.25
C TRP A 33 7.16 8.25 -3.95
N LYS A 34 8.09 8.07 -4.87
CA LYS A 34 9.24 7.18 -4.71
C LYS A 34 10.53 7.94 -4.97
N ASP A 35 11.48 7.81 -4.08
CA ASP A 35 12.84 8.33 -4.31
C ASP A 35 13.44 7.70 -5.57
N PRO A 36 13.85 8.52 -6.56
CA PRO A 36 14.33 8.01 -7.85
C PRO A 36 15.65 7.25 -7.72
N VAL A 37 16.49 7.56 -6.75
CA VAL A 37 17.76 6.85 -6.51
C VAL A 37 17.48 5.46 -5.97
N THR A 38 16.62 5.36 -4.98
CA THR A 38 16.17 4.07 -4.42
C THR A 38 15.46 3.23 -5.47
N ALA A 39 14.57 3.83 -6.26
CA ALA A 39 13.88 3.15 -7.36
C ALA A 39 14.87 2.62 -8.42
N MET A 40 15.88 3.40 -8.77
CA MET A 40 16.94 2.97 -9.70
C MET A 40 17.75 1.80 -9.14
N GLN A 41 18.14 1.87 -7.88
CA GLN A 41 18.90 0.80 -7.22
C GLN A 41 18.11 -0.53 -7.17
N ARG A 42 16.83 -0.46 -6.88
CA ARG A 42 15.95 -1.63 -6.80
C ARG A 42 15.62 -2.23 -8.17
N THR A 43 15.33 -1.39 -9.15
CA THR A 43 14.86 -1.82 -10.47
C THR A 43 15.97 -1.96 -11.51
N LYS A 44 17.17 -1.43 -11.22
CA LYS A 44 18.30 -1.32 -12.15
C LYS A 44 17.93 -0.56 -13.44
N ALA A 45 16.98 0.37 -13.35
CA ALA A 45 16.46 1.14 -14.46
C ALA A 45 17.48 2.16 -14.96
N ILE A 46 18.15 1.87 -16.05
CA ILE A 46 19.21 2.72 -16.66
C ILE A 46 18.70 4.12 -16.96
N GLY A 47 17.43 4.28 -17.37
CA GLY A 47 16.82 5.57 -17.67
C GLY A 47 16.72 6.54 -16.49
N LEU A 48 16.86 6.06 -15.25
CA LEU A 48 16.88 6.90 -14.05
C LEU A 48 18.28 7.39 -13.66
N LEU A 49 19.34 6.97 -14.39
CA LEU A 49 20.69 7.42 -14.10
C LEU A 49 20.92 8.82 -14.66
N HIS A 50 21.47 9.73 -13.84
CA HIS A 50 21.84 11.08 -14.26
C HIS A 50 22.72 11.09 -15.54
N LYS A 51 23.67 10.17 -15.62
CA LYS A 51 24.54 10.04 -16.81
C LYS A 51 23.77 9.77 -18.10
N GLN A 52 22.58 9.16 -18.01
CA GLN A 52 21.77 8.80 -19.18
C GLN A 52 21.21 10.04 -19.89
N VAL A 53 20.87 11.09 -19.15
CA VAL A 53 20.42 12.38 -19.72
C VAL A 53 21.45 12.96 -20.68
N ARG A 54 22.75 12.84 -20.30
CA ARG A 54 23.86 13.36 -21.12
C ARG A 54 24.29 12.44 -22.24
N LYS A 55 24.06 11.14 -22.10
CA LYS A 55 24.43 10.14 -23.11
C LYS A 55 23.37 10.02 -24.19
N ASP A 56 22.11 9.90 -23.80
CA ASP A 56 20.97 9.74 -24.70
C ASP A 56 19.69 10.11 -23.92
N SER A 57 19.24 11.35 -24.10
CA SER A 57 18.05 11.88 -23.40
C SER A 57 16.76 11.15 -23.81
N ALA A 58 16.70 10.53 -24.96
CA ALA A 58 15.53 9.75 -25.40
C ALA A 58 15.30 8.48 -24.55
N LEU A 59 16.36 7.97 -23.93
CA LEU A 59 16.28 6.84 -22.99
C LEU A 59 16.17 7.27 -21.53
N SER A 60 16.30 8.58 -21.26
CA SER A 60 16.11 9.12 -19.91
C SER A 60 14.62 9.21 -19.60
N ARG A 61 14.26 8.90 -18.35
CA ARG A 61 12.88 9.02 -17.89
C ARG A 61 12.81 9.33 -16.41
N GLN A 62 11.67 9.82 -15.96
CA GLN A 62 11.34 10.00 -14.55
C GLN A 62 11.03 8.65 -13.88
N GLY A 63 11.09 8.64 -12.57
CA GLY A 63 10.61 7.52 -11.75
C GLY A 63 9.11 7.28 -11.97
N ILE A 64 8.69 6.04 -11.77
CA ILE A 64 7.27 5.69 -11.81
C ILE A 64 6.78 5.65 -10.36
N PRO A 65 5.78 6.45 -9.98
CA PRO A 65 5.18 6.37 -8.66
C PRO A 65 4.33 5.10 -8.53
N ASP A 66 3.94 4.77 -7.31
CA ASP A 66 2.82 3.86 -7.07
C ASP A 66 1.53 4.67 -6.95
N TYR A 67 0.41 4.00 -7.19
CA TYR A 67 -0.91 4.60 -7.07
C TYR A 67 -1.77 3.75 -6.15
N LEU A 68 -2.36 4.39 -5.14
CA LEU A 68 -3.47 3.83 -4.39
C LEU A 68 -4.76 4.29 -5.06
N VAL A 69 -5.37 3.40 -5.82
CA VAL A 69 -6.61 3.66 -6.56
C VAL A 69 -7.79 3.15 -5.75
N THR A 70 -8.73 4.05 -5.48
CA THR A 70 -9.97 3.72 -4.76
C THR A 70 -11.13 3.66 -5.73
N VAL A 71 -11.82 2.54 -5.73
CA VAL A 71 -13.07 2.34 -6.43
C VAL A 71 -14.16 1.98 -5.41
N ARG A 72 -15.41 2.35 -5.67
CA ARG A 72 -16.52 2.01 -4.80
C ARG A 72 -17.62 1.29 -5.57
N LYS A 73 -18.31 0.39 -4.90
CA LYS A 73 -19.57 -0.19 -5.40
C LYS A 73 -20.68 0.85 -5.21
N LEU A 74 -21.61 0.92 -6.15
CA LEU A 74 -22.81 1.72 -5.99
C LEU A 74 -23.68 1.14 -4.88
N GLY A 75 -24.34 2.00 -4.13
CA GLY A 75 -25.19 1.67 -2.99
C GLY A 75 -25.09 2.69 -1.89
N ASP A 76 -25.88 2.51 -0.86
CA ASP A 76 -25.84 3.32 0.35
C ASP A 76 -24.65 2.91 1.23
N ASN A 77 -24.16 3.85 2.02
CA ASN A 77 -23.16 3.61 3.06
C ASN A 77 -23.79 3.92 4.43
N PRO A 78 -24.53 2.96 5.02
CA PRO A 78 -25.25 3.18 6.26
C PRO A 78 -24.32 3.40 7.46
N GLU A 79 -23.09 2.89 7.37
CA GLU A 79 -22.09 2.98 8.45
C GLU A 79 -20.81 3.65 7.92
N PRO A 80 -20.76 4.99 7.88
CA PRO A 80 -19.55 5.71 7.49
C PRO A 80 -18.44 5.46 8.49
N CYS A 81 -17.19 5.68 8.08
CA CYS A 81 -16.05 5.58 9.00
C CYS A 81 -16.27 6.48 10.22
N ALA A 82 -16.22 5.88 11.40
CA ALA A 82 -16.59 6.51 12.64
C ALA A 82 -15.40 7.12 13.37
N GLY A 83 -15.64 8.24 14.01
CA GLY A 83 -14.73 8.84 14.97
C GLY A 83 -13.64 9.72 14.38
N PRO A 84 -12.96 10.46 15.24
CA PRO A 84 -11.80 11.24 14.85
C PRO A 84 -10.61 10.31 14.56
N PHE A 85 -9.72 10.73 13.67
CA PHE A 85 -8.39 10.12 13.54
C PHE A 85 -7.58 10.47 14.80
N THR A 86 -7.18 9.45 15.55
CA THR A 86 -6.41 9.60 16.78
C THR A 86 -4.92 9.31 16.60
N GLU A 87 -4.59 8.49 15.60
CA GLU A 87 -3.24 8.05 15.31
C GLU A 87 -2.90 8.32 13.84
N PHE A 88 -1.72 8.89 13.63
CA PHE A 88 -1.17 9.08 12.30
C PHE A 88 -0.38 7.84 11.88
N ALA A 89 -0.76 7.24 10.78
CA ALA A 89 0.02 6.16 10.16
C ALA A 89 1.19 6.77 9.39
N GLY A 90 2.35 6.86 10.02
CA GLY A 90 3.58 7.40 9.45
C GLY A 90 4.57 7.85 10.50
N GLU A 91 5.83 8.04 10.07
CA GLU A 91 6.94 8.38 10.98
C GLU A 91 6.90 9.83 11.48
N ASN A 92 6.26 10.72 10.74
CA ASN A 92 6.27 12.16 11.01
C ASN A 92 4.83 12.68 11.22
N PRO A 93 4.22 12.39 12.39
CA PRO A 93 2.87 12.84 12.68
C PRO A 93 2.78 14.37 12.69
N PRO A 94 1.63 14.94 12.32
CA PRO A 94 1.40 16.37 12.49
C PRO A 94 1.50 16.75 13.98
N PRO A 95 1.91 18.00 14.29
CA PRO A 95 1.99 18.46 15.66
C PRO A 95 0.65 18.34 16.36
N LYS A 96 0.62 17.84 17.60
CA LYS A 96 -0.58 17.78 18.42
C LYS A 96 -0.93 19.17 18.95
N SER A 97 -2.18 19.56 18.79
CA SER A 97 -2.72 20.83 19.29
C SER A 97 -3.28 20.74 20.71
N GLY A 98 -3.52 19.51 21.19
CA GLY A 98 -4.25 19.24 22.43
C GLY A 98 -5.78 19.27 22.27
N ASP A 99 -6.29 19.60 21.09
CA ASP A 99 -7.70 19.53 20.73
C ASP A 99 -7.90 18.31 19.80
N PRO A 100 -8.62 17.26 20.25
CA PRO A 100 -8.79 16.03 19.47
C PRO A 100 -9.40 16.26 18.08
N ILE A 101 -10.27 17.25 17.93
CA ILE A 101 -10.90 17.56 16.64
C ILE A 101 -9.88 18.18 15.70
N LYS A 102 -9.09 19.14 16.16
CA LYS A 102 -8.02 19.75 15.37
C LYS A 102 -6.95 18.74 14.99
N ASP A 103 -6.59 17.86 15.92
CA ASP A 103 -5.59 16.82 15.67
C ASP A 103 -6.10 15.83 14.62
N SER A 104 -7.37 15.45 14.69
CA SER A 104 -8.02 14.64 13.65
C SER A 104 -8.00 15.32 12.27
N ILE A 105 -8.33 16.62 12.21
CA ILE A 105 -8.29 17.40 10.97
C ILE A 105 -6.86 17.46 10.41
N ASN A 106 -5.86 17.65 11.26
CA ASN A 106 -4.45 17.69 10.84
C ASN A 106 -4.01 16.35 10.22
N ILE A 107 -4.45 15.23 10.80
CA ILE A 107 -4.19 13.89 10.24
C ILE A 107 -4.91 13.74 8.89
N TRP A 108 -6.20 14.07 8.85
CA TRP A 108 -7.00 13.98 7.63
C TRP A 108 -6.42 14.80 6.47
N GLN A 109 -5.92 16.00 6.72
CA GLN A 109 -5.29 16.83 5.69
C GLN A 109 -4.07 16.16 5.05
N ARG A 110 -3.31 15.39 5.82
CA ARG A 110 -2.20 14.59 5.28
C ARG A 110 -2.69 13.46 4.38
N TYR A 111 -3.75 12.76 4.82
CA TYR A 111 -4.32 11.65 4.06
C TYR A 111 -5.10 12.11 2.81
N ALA A 112 -5.72 13.29 2.88
CA ALA A 112 -6.45 13.88 1.75
C ALA A 112 -5.54 14.48 0.67
N SER A 113 -4.22 14.53 0.92
CA SER A 113 -3.27 14.98 -0.10
C SER A 113 -3.29 14.04 -1.32
N PRO A 114 -3.32 14.58 -2.56
CA PRO A 114 -3.28 13.76 -3.77
C PRO A 114 -1.93 13.08 -3.98
N VAL A 115 -0.89 13.49 -3.23
CA VAL A 115 0.44 12.90 -3.27
C VAL A 115 0.92 12.62 -1.85
N TRP A 116 1.24 11.37 -1.56
CA TRP A 116 1.91 11.00 -0.32
C TRP A 116 3.41 10.94 -0.54
N MET A 117 4.11 11.92 0.03
CA MET A 117 5.57 12.04 -0.08
C MET A 117 6.31 11.44 1.12
N ASP A 118 5.59 11.04 2.14
CA ASP A 118 6.08 10.64 3.47
C ASP A 118 5.97 9.14 3.75
N ILE A 119 5.72 8.32 2.74
CA ILE A 119 5.68 6.86 2.88
C ILE A 119 7.09 6.29 3.00
N ASN A 120 7.38 5.61 4.10
CA ASN A 120 8.63 4.89 4.27
C ASN A 120 8.66 3.63 3.39
N PRO A 121 9.54 3.55 2.36
CA PRO A 121 9.60 2.41 1.45
C PRO A 121 10.10 1.13 2.12
N SER A 122 10.61 1.20 3.34
CA SER A 122 11.15 0.06 4.10
C SER A 122 10.21 -0.45 5.20
N ASP A 123 9.10 0.25 5.47
CA ASP A 123 8.06 -0.20 6.41
C ASP A 123 7.24 -1.33 5.77
N THR A 124 7.79 -2.54 5.78
CA THR A 124 7.20 -3.74 5.18
C THR A 124 7.41 -4.94 6.07
N LEU A 125 6.55 -5.96 5.96
CA LEU A 125 6.80 -7.24 6.61
C LEU A 125 8.08 -7.90 6.09
N GLN A 126 8.72 -8.69 6.95
CA GLN A 126 9.92 -9.44 6.59
C GLN A 126 9.56 -10.56 5.61
N TYR A 127 10.10 -10.49 4.39
CA TYR A 127 9.75 -11.37 3.29
C TYR A 127 10.83 -12.41 2.94
N ARG A 128 12.02 -12.29 3.52
CA ARG A 128 13.16 -13.16 3.13
C ARG A 128 12.89 -14.64 3.41
N SER A 129 12.20 -14.94 4.50
CA SER A 129 11.83 -16.32 4.87
C SER A 129 10.79 -16.95 3.95
N ALA A 130 10.05 -16.14 3.17
CA ALA A 130 9.04 -16.63 2.23
C ALA A 130 9.61 -17.03 0.86
N ARG A 131 10.89 -16.71 0.59
CA ARG A 131 11.54 -17.07 -0.66
C ARG A 131 11.81 -18.55 -0.73
N ALA A 132 11.35 -19.17 -1.81
CA ALA A 132 11.68 -20.59 -2.08
C ALA A 132 13.10 -20.76 -2.64
N ASN A 133 13.63 -19.72 -3.35
CA ASN A 133 14.98 -19.70 -3.93
C ASN A 133 15.55 -18.28 -3.84
N ASP A 134 16.88 -18.15 -3.80
CA ASP A 134 17.58 -16.85 -3.76
C ASP A 134 17.33 -15.96 -4.99
N ASP A 135 16.97 -16.56 -6.12
CA ASP A 135 16.64 -15.86 -7.37
C ASP A 135 15.20 -15.32 -7.40
N GLU A 136 14.39 -15.58 -6.39
CA GLU A 136 13.01 -15.11 -6.33
C GLU A 136 12.94 -13.64 -5.95
N ARG A 137 12.94 -12.78 -6.98
CA ARG A 137 12.94 -11.31 -6.84
C ARG A 137 11.55 -10.69 -6.86
N HIS A 138 10.49 -11.49 -6.92
CA HIS A 138 9.12 -11.02 -7.14
C HIS A 138 8.37 -10.62 -5.87
N ILE A 139 8.91 -10.95 -4.68
CA ILE A 139 8.29 -10.52 -3.43
C ILE A 139 8.58 -9.03 -3.25
N CYS A 140 7.54 -8.23 -3.38
CA CYS A 140 7.57 -6.81 -3.09
C CYS A 140 6.37 -6.51 -2.16
N PRO A 141 6.51 -6.75 -0.84
CA PRO A 141 5.41 -6.49 0.09
C PRO A 141 5.05 -5.00 0.06
N LEU A 142 3.75 -4.73 0.20
CA LEU A 142 3.23 -3.38 0.29
C LEU A 142 3.68 -2.73 1.60
N GLN A 143 3.94 -1.44 1.58
CA GLN A 143 4.27 -0.67 2.77
C GLN A 143 3.08 -0.68 3.73
N LEU A 144 3.33 -1.02 4.98
CA LEU A 144 2.30 -1.16 6.02
C LEU A 144 1.58 0.16 6.28
N GLU A 145 2.31 1.27 6.18
CA GLU A 145 1.75 2.61 6.30
C GLU A 145 0.66 2.92 5.27
N VAL A 146 0.84 2.51 4.02
CA VAL A 146 -0.19 2.66 2.97
C VAL A 146 -1.45 1.90 3.33
N ILE A 147 -1.29 0.67 3.84
CA ILE A 147 -2.41 -0.18 4.25
C ILE A 147 -3.12 0.45 5.45
N ARG A 148 -2.39 0.88 6.49
CA ARG A 148 -2.96 1.51 7.69
C ARG A 148 -3.77 2.76 7.33
N ARG A 149 -3.28 3.62 6.44
CA ARG A 149 -4.03 4.80 5.96
C ARG A 149 -5.32 4.38 5.24
N GLY A 150 -5.25 3.37 4.36
CA GLY A 150 -6.42 2.83 3.70
C GLY A 150 -7.48 2.30 4.68
N LEU A 151 -7.06 1.55 5.69
CA LEU A 151 -7.94 1.03 6.73
C LEU A 151 -8.62 2.15 7.54
N GLN A 152 -7.87 3.19 7.90
CA GLN A 152 -8.43 4.33 8.63
C GLN A 152 -9.42 5.15 7.80
N LEU A 153 -9.17 5.29 6.49
CA LEU A 153 -10.02 6.08 5.61
C LEU A 153 -11.32 5.37 5.22
N TRP A 154 -11.30 4.04 5.09
CA TRP A 154 -12.42 3.33 4.43
C TRP A 154 -12.94 2.11 5.20
N SER A 155 -12.62 1.95 6.48
CA SER A 155 -13.15 0.87 7.30
C SER A 155 -13.28 1.26 8.77
N ASN A 156 -14.16 0.54 9.47
CA ASN A 156 -14.33 0.63 10.92
C ASN A 156 -13.73 -0.59 11.65
N PRO A 157 -13.40 -0.51 12.94
CA PRO A 157 -13.14 -1.69 13.75
C PRO A 157 -14.27 -2.72 13.63
N GLY A 158 -13.92 -3.99 13.47
CA GLY A 158 -14.88 -5.08 13.26
C GLY A 158 -15.25 -5.34 11.78
N ASP A 159 -14.93 -4.42 10.87
CA ASP A 159 -15.17 -4.64 9.43
C ASP A 159 -14.34 -5.78 8.88
N LEU A 160 -14.82 -6.35 7.78
CA LEU A 160 -14.11 -7.41 7.06
C LEU A 160 -13.27 -6.84 5.92
N VAL A 161 -11.98 -7.10 5.97
CA VAL A 161 -11.02 -6.79 4.91
C VAL A 161 -10.75 -8.05 4.10
N LEU A 162 -10.86 -7.92 2.79
CA LEU A 162 -10.60 -9.01 1.84
C LEU A 162 -9.39 -8.66 0.96
N SER A 163 -8.39 -9.56 0.92
CA SER A 163 -7.30 -9.49 -0.06
C SER A 163 -7.33 -10.70 -0.99
N PRO A 164 -7.60 -10.54 -2.28
CA PRO A 164 -7.52 -11.64 -3.25
C PRO A 164 -6.08 -12.04 -3.61
N PHE A 165 -5.09 -11.27 -3.17
CA PHE A 165 -3.66 -11.47 -3.43
C PHE A 165 -2.86 -11.19 -2.15
N ALA A 166 -3.12 -12.00 -1.11
CA ALA A 166 -2.63 -11.73 0.25
C ALA A 166 -1.09 -11.74 0.40
N GLY A 167 -0.38 -12.40 -0.52
CA GLY A 167 1.08 -12.48 -0.46
C GLY A 167 1.55 -13.05 0.88
N ILE A 168 2.38 -12.29 1.59
CA ILE A 168 2.86 -12.64 2.95
C ILE A 168 1.96 -12.08 4.07
N GLY A 169 0.77 -11.59 3.74
CA GLY A 169 -0.27 -11.19 4.69
C GLY A 169 -0.17 -9.77 5.22
N SER A 170 0.42 -8.83 4.48
CA SER A 170 0.59 -7.43 4.94
C SER A 170 -0.74 -6.74 5.27
N GLU A 171 -1.76 -6.92 4.40
CA GLU A 171 -3.10 -6.38 4.62
C GLU A 171 -3.78 -7.01 5.85
N GLY A 172 -3.62 -8.33 6.01
CA GLY A 172 -4.12 -9.05 7.17
C GLY A 172 -3.48 -8.59 8.47
N TYR A 173 -2.16 -8.46 8.48
CA TYR A 173 -1.40 -7.97 9.62
C TYR A 173 -1.89 -6.59 10.09
N CYS A 174 -1.99 -5.61 9.18
CA CYS A 174 -2.50 -4.29 9.52
C CYS A 174 -3.99 -4.32 9.93
N SER A 175 -4.79 -5.20 9.32
CA SER A 175 -6.20 -5.36 9.66
C SER A 175 -6.38 -5.84 11.10
N LEU A 176 -5.64 -6.86 11.52
CA LEU A 176 -5.69 -7.39 12.89
C LEU A 176 -5.21 -6.34 13.91
N GLN A 177 -4.08 -5.66 13.64
CA GLN A 177 -3.61 -4.56 14.51
C GLN A 177 -4.66 -3.46 14.69
N ALA A 178 -5.46 -3.21 13.66
CA ALA A 178 -6.50 -2.19 13.66
C ALA A 178 -7.88 -2.73 14.09
N ASN A 179 -7.97 -3.91 14.70
CA ASN A 179 -9.20 -4.57 15.13
C ASN A 179 -10.20 -4.82 13.98
N ARG A 180 -9.74 -5.10 12.77
CA ARG A 180 -10.56 -5.54 11.64
C ARG A 180 -10.43 -7.05 11.48
N ARG A 181 -11.46 -7.67 10.90
CA ARG A 181 -11.40 -9.08 10.46
C ARG A 181 -10.73 -9.17 9.09
N PHE A 182 -10.07 -10.27 8.82
CA PHE A 182 -9.37 -10.46 7.55
C PHE A 182 -9.69 -11.80 6.89
N VAL A 183 -9.84 -11.76 5.57
CA VAL A 183 -9.85 -12.94 4.70
C VAL A 183 -8.90 -12.69 3.54
N GLY A 184 -7.99 -13.63 3.29
CA GLY A 184 -7.02 -13.50 2.22
C GLY A 184 -6.89 -14.78 1.38
N PHE A 185 -6.54 -14.60 0.11
CA PHE A 185 -6.22 -15.70 -0.80
C PHE A 185 -4.78 -15.56 -1.28
N GLU A 186 -4.04 -16.67 -1.26
CA GLU A 186 -2.68 -16.75 -1.79
C GLU A 186 -2.47 -18.12 -2.42
N LEU A 187 -2.00 -18.14 -3.66
CA LEU A 187 -1.81 -19.38 -4.40
C LEU A 187 -0.46 -20.04 -4.13
N LYS A 188 0.54 -19.27 -3.75
CA LYS A 188 1.89 -19.81 -3.51
C LYS A 188 2.02 -20.33 -2.09
N PRO A 189 2.25 -21.64 -1.88
CA PRO A 189 2.29 -22.23 -0.55
C PRO A 189 3.31 -21.59 0.41
N SER A 190 4.50 -21.21 -0.09
CA SER A 190 5.51 -20.55 0.76
C SER A 190 5.07 -19.17 1.25
N TYR A 191 4.35 -18.40 0.43
CA TYR A 191 3.81 -17.11 0.80
C TYR A 191 2.64 -17.26 1.76
N TYR A 192 1.74 -18.21 1.46
CA TYR A 192 0.64 -18.56 2.35
C TYR A 192 1.11 -18.92 3.75
N ASN A 193 2.10 -19.84 3.86
CA ASN A 193 2.64 -20.22 5.16
C ASN A 193 3.29 -19.04 5.90
N CYS A 194 4.00 -18.17 5.17
CA CYS A 194 4.55 -16.95 5.75
C CYS A 194 3.45 -16.02 6.25
N ALA A 195 2.37 -15.84 5.47
CA ALA A 195 1.21 -15.05 5.88
C ALA A 195 0.57 -15.59 7.16
N VAL A 196 0.32 -16.89 7.23
CA VAL A 196 -0.23 -17.53 8.44
C VAL A 196 0.65 -17.25 9.66
N ASN A 197 1.96 -17.41 9.55
CA ASN A 197 2.89 -17.13 10.65
C ASN A 197 2.86 -15.66 11.07
N ASN A 198 2.82 -14.72 10.12
CA ASN A 198 2.75 -13.30 10.40
C ASN A 198 1.44 -12.93 11.13
N LEU A 199 0.31 -13.50 10.71
CA LEU A 199 -0.99 -13.22 11.32
C LEU A 199 -1.07 -13.82 12.72
N GLN A 200 -0.61 -15.05 12.93
CA GLN A 200 -0.55 -15.69 14.26
C GLN A 200 0.34 -14.93 15.24
N ALA A 201 1.50 -14.45 14.79
CA ALA A 201 2.38 -13.63 15.60
C ALA A 201 1.71 -12.30 15.99
N CYS A 202 0.97 -11.69 15.07
CA CYS A 202 0.21 -10.46 15.33
C CYS A 202 -0.88 -10.69 16.39
N GLU A 203 -1.68 -11.74 16.26
CA GLU A 203 -2.73 -12.08 17.23
C GLU A 203 -2.15 -12.34 18.63
N SER A 204 -1.04 -13.07 18.71
CA SER A 204 -0.38 -13.35 20.00
C SER A 204 0.16 -12.11 20.68
N SER A 205 0.70 -11.14 19.92
CA SER A 205 1.18 -9.88 20.47
C SER A 205 0.03 -9.00 20.97
N THR A 206 -1.06 -8.93 20.24
CA THR A 206 -2.25 -8.15 20.63
C THR A 206 -2.90 -8.71 21.90
N GLN A 207 -2.93 -10.04 22.07
CA GLN A 207 -3.45 -10.66 23.30
C GLN A 207 -2.58 -10.39 24.53
N SER A 208 -1.26 -10.30 24.36
CA SER A 208 -0.35 -10.01 25.48
C SER A 208 -0.38 -8.53 25.92
N GLU A 209 -0.82 -7.60 25.10
CA GLU A 209 -0.99 -6.19 25.45
C GLU A 209 -2.30 -5.92 26.21
N LEU A 210 -3.24 -6.87 26.22
CA LEU A 210 -4.55 -6.77 26.88
C LEU A 210 -4.58 -7.43 28.28
N LEU A 211 -3.51 -8.09 28.69
CA LEU A 211 -3.33 -8.73 30.01
C LEU A 211 -2.40 -7.93 30.91
#